data_35ae6f6dce10b83623cf2ae3e726b6c4
#
_entry.id   35ae6f6dce10b83623cf2ae3e726b6c4
#
_cell.length_a   1.000
_cell.length_b   1.000
_cell.length_c   1.000
_cell.angle_alpha   90.00
_cell.angle_beta   90.00
_cell.angle_gamma   90.00
#
_symmetry.space_group_name_H-M   'P 1'
#
loop_
_entity.id
_entity.type
_entity.pdbx_description
1 polymer ?
#
loop_
_entity_poly.entity_id
_entity_poly.type
_entity_poly.pdbx_seq_one_letter_code
_entity_poly.pdbx_strand_id
1 'polypeptide(L)'
;MWTVSDQIDCEWRAELLQCGLLKASFIAPQEIRALRDWTRMRVPVVQEENRVQNRIEKVLESAHIKLSVAVSDMLGVSGKLMLKAIVRGQDDPGWLADYARGSLRSKRKELELALAGKVTDQHRFLLQECLDPIEFLEGKVARLEGRIGEMLQPHADLIRRLDAIAGVDEITAWTLLAEIGLHMDVFQTSERLASWGGCVPATGKVRASAAAARPARATAGYAARWCNAAGRLRGPRTVICDRCSGGLRAGKARRRQPLRWGTES
;
A
#
# COMPACT_ATOMS: atom_id res chain seq x y z
N MET A 1 -31.73 -3.77 -10.84
CA MET A 1 -32.48 -4.49 -11.89
C MET A 1 -31.72 -5.78 -12.13
N TRP A 2 -32.27 -6.94 -11.71
CA TRP A 2 -31.66 -8.26 -11.91
C TRP A 2 -31.80 -8.62 -13.39
N THR A 3 -30.75 -9.13 -13.97
CA THR A 3 -30.80 -9.64 -15.34
C THR A 3 -31.41 -11.05 -15.36
N VAL A 4 -32.02 -11.46 -16.48
CA VAL A 4 -32.61 -12.81 -16.61
C VAL A 4 -31.54 -13.89 -16.35
N SER A 5 -30.27 -13.63 -16.69
CA SER A 5 -29.16 -14.55 -16.42
C SER A 5 -28.88 -14.72 -14.92
N ASP A 6 -29.02 -13.66 -14.11
CA ASP A 6 -28.78 -13.74 -12.67
C ASP A 6 -29.85 -14.60 -11.97
N GLN A 7 -31.12 -14.52 -12.44
CA GLN A 7 -32.19 -15.33 -11.91
C GLN A 7 -31.96 -16.81 -12.21
N ILE A 8 -31.65 -17.17 -13.47
CA ILE A 8 -31.35 -18.54 -13.88
C ILE A 8 -30.15 -19.11 -13.12
N ASP A 9 -29.11 -18.30 -12.93
CA ASP A 9 -27.93 -18.73 -12.13
C ASP A 9 -28.27 -18.99 -10.66
N CYS A 10 -29.17 -18.19 -10.06
CA CYS A 10 -29.65 -18.41 -8.70
C CYS A 10 -30.47 -19.68 -8.57
N GLU A 11 -31.41 -19.91 -9.49
CA GLU A 11 -32.26 -21.11 -9.54
C GLU A 11 -31.39 -22.37 -9.70
N TRP A 12 -30.46 -22.37 -10.66
CA TRP A 12 -29.53 -23.47 -10.87
C TRP A 12 -28.65 -23.77 -9.66
N ARG A 13 -28.13 -22.74 -8.99
CA ARG A 13 -27.36 -22.91 -7.76
C ARG A 13 -28.19 -23.48 -6.60
N ALA A 14 -29.46 -23.09 -6.51
CA ALA A 14 -30.38 -23.63 -5.53
C ALA A 14 -30.65 -25.12 -5.77
N GLU A 15 -30.84 -25.54 -7.01
CA GLU A 15 -31.00 -26.94 -7.42
C GLU A 15 -29.74 -27.76 -7.08
N LEU A 16 -28.56 -27.26 -7.43
CA LEU A 16 -27.30 -27.93 -7.11
C LEU A 16 -27.10 -28.10 -5.62
N LEU A 17 -27.47 -27.08 -4.80
CA LEU A 17 -27.40 -27.12 -3.34
C LEU A 17 -28.40 -28.21 -2.83
N GLN A 18 -29.62 -28.22 -3.30
CA GLN A 18 -30.65 -29.21 -2.93
C GLN A 18 -30.21 -30.66 -3.26
N CYS A 19 -29.52 -30.85 -4.38
CA CYS A 19 -28.94 -32.13 -4.76
C CYS A 19 -27.67 -32.52 -4.02
N GLY A 20 -27.17 -31.69 -3.10
CA GLY A 20 -25.93 -31.93 -2.35
C GLY A 20 -24.65 -31.89 -3.20
N LEU A 21 -24.71 -31.35 -4.42
CA LEU A 21 -23.59 -31.27 -5.34
C LEU A 21 -22.63 -30.12 -5.05
N LEU A 22 -23.05 -29.13 -4.25
CA LEU A 22 -22.21 -28.01 -3.86
C LEU A 22 -21.45 -28.34 -2.58
N LYS A 23 -20.13 -28.20 -2.64
CA LYS A 23 -19.29 -28.24 -1.44
C LYS A 23 -19.30 -26.87 -0.77
N ALA A 24 -19.53 -26.84 0.55
CA ALA A 24 -19.41 -25.61 1.32
C ALA A 24 -18.01 -25.01 1.19
N SER A 25 -17.93 -23.69 1.00
CA SER A 25 -16.66 -23.00 1.03
C SER A 25 -16.18 -22.82 2.48
N PHE A 26 -14.88 -22.71 2.65
CA PHE A 26 -14.30 -22.42 3.96
C PHE A 26 -14.75 -21.04 4.45
N ILE A 27 -15.31 -21.00 5.66
CA ILE A 27 -15.64 -19.77 6.38
C ILE A 27 -14.64 -19.62 7.52
N ALA A 28 -13.86 -18.54 7.49
CA ALA A 28 -12.90 -18.26 8.55
C ALA A 28 -13.61 -18.08 9.92
N PRO A 29 -12.99 -18.49 11.04
CA PRO A 29 -13.47 -18.22 12.38
C PRO A 29 -13.80 -16.74 12.61
N GLN A 30 -14.69 -16.43 13.55
CA GLN A 30 -15.16 -15.08 13.80
C GLN A 30 -14.01 -14.11 14.12
N GLU A 31 -13.02 -14.56 14.89
CA GLU A 31 -11.83 -13.77 15.23
C GLU A 31 -11.03 -13.35 13.99
N ILE A 32 -10.79 -14.30 13.09
CA ILE A 32 -10.07 -14.01 11.82
C ILE A 32 -10.89 -13.07 10.93
N ARG A 33 -12.22 -13.19 10.93
CA ARG A 33 -13.07 -12.24 10.18
C ARG A 33 -12.98 -10.83 10.75
N ALA A 34 -13.02 -10.68 12.08
CA ALA A 34 -12.87 -9.39 12.75
C ALA A 34 -11.48 -8.78 12.46
N LEU A 35 -10.42 -9.58 12.55
CA LEU A 35 -9.06 -9.15 12.19
C LEU A 35 -8.98 -8.67 10.73
N ARG A 36 -9.63 -9.39 9.83
CA ARG A 36 -9.71 -9.04 8.40
C ARG A 36 -10.45 -7.71 8.19
N ASP A 37 -11.52 -7.47 8.90
CA ASP A 37 -12.26 -6.21 8.81
C ASP A 37 -11.41 -5.02 9.29
N TRP A 38 -10.65 -5.17 10.38
CA TRP A 38 -9.77 -4.11 10.89
C TRP A 38 -8.58 -3.85 9.97
N THR A 39 -7.91 -4.88 9.47
CA THR A 39 -6.81 -4.71 8.53
C THR A 39 -7.27 -4.08 7.22
N ARG A 40 -8.46 -4.45 6.74
CA ARG A 40 -9.08 -3.84 5.56
C ARG A 40 -9.50 -2.40 5.81
N MET A 41 -10.03 -2.09 7.00
CA MET A 41 -10.40 -0.71 7.37
C MET A 41 -9.17 0.20 7.48
N ARG A 42 -8.02 -0.30 7.92
CA ARG A 42 -6.77 0.47 7.98
C ARG A 42 -6.34 1.00 6.61
N VAL A 43 -6.50 0.21 5.56
CA VAL A 43 -6.02 0.57 4.21
C VAL A 43 -6.63 1.87 3.68
N PRO A 44 -7.96 2.07 3.62
CA PRO A 44 -8.53 3.33 3.15
C PRO A 44 -8.17 4.52 4.03
N VAL A 45 -7.96 4.33 5.34
CA VAL A 45 -7.53 5.42 6.24
C VAL A 45 -6.12 5.90 5.88
N VAL A 46 -5.18 4.98 5.67
CA VAL A 46 -3.81 5.32 5.21
C VAL A 46 -3.81 5.92 3.80
N GLN A 47 -4.69 5.45 2.92
CA GLN A 47 -4.84 6.04 1.59
C GLN A 47 -5.36 7.48 1.64
N GLU A 48 -6.26 7.79 2.58
CA GLU A 48 -6.74 9.16 2.76
C GLU A 48 -5.65 10.08 3.33
N GLU A 49 -4.86 9.59 4.29
CA GLU A 49 -3.68 10.28 4.80
C GLU A 49 -2.71 10.64 3.65
N ASN A 50 -2.40 9.70 2.78
CA ASN A 50 -1.55 9.93 1.60
C ASN A 50 -2.17 10.95 0.63
N ARG A 51 -3.50 10.96 0.47
CA ARG A 51 -4.18 11.98 -0.36
C ARG A 51 -4.04 13.38 0.23
N VAL A 52 -4.17 13.51 1.55
CA VAL A 52 -3.99 14.79 2.23
C VAL A 52 -2.53 15.23 2.15
N GLN A 53 -1.58 14.32 2.34
CA GLN A 53 -0.15 14.59 2.14
C GLN A 53 0.14 15.15 0.74
N ASN A 54 -0.40 14.53 -0.30
CA ASN A 54 -0.25 15.02 -1.67
C ASN A 54 -0.87 16.42 -1.88
N ARG A 55 -1.94 16.77 -1.15
CA ARG A 55 -2.50 18.13 -1.18
C ARG A 55 -1.56 19.13 -0.52
N ILE A 56 -0.98 18.80 0.63
CA ILE A 56 0.05 19.63 1.29
C ILE A 56 1.21 19.88 0.34
N GLU A 57 1.72 18.83 -0.33
CA GLU A 57 2.82 18.96 -1.28
C GLU A 57 2.48 19.96 -2.40
N LYS A 58 1.28 19.87 -2.98
CA LYS A 58 0.83 20.83 -4.01
C LYS A 58 0.73 22.28 -3.50
N VAL A 59 0.28 22.48 -2.26
CA VAL A 59 0.23 23.83 -1.65
C VAL A 59 1.64 24.36 -1.44
N LEU A 60 2.59 23.53 -0.97
CA LEU A 60 3.99 23.92 -0.81
C LEU A 60 4.65 24.23 -2.16
N GLU A 61 4.40 23.41 -3.18
CA GLU A 61 4.89 23.66 -4.54
C GLU A 61 4.38 24.99 -5.10
N SER A 62 3.13 25.36 -4.85
CA SER A 62 2.58 26.68 -5.25
C SER A 62 3.26 27.85 -4.53
N ALA A 63 3.77 27.62 -3.32
CA ALA A 63 4.57 28.58 -2.56
C ALA A 63 6.08 28.52 -2.94
N HIS A 64 6.48 27.73 -3.95
CA HIS A 64 7.86 27.45 -4.34
C HIS A 64 8.71 26.73 -3.29
N ILE A 65 8.09 26.05 -2.34
CA ILE A 65 8.75 25.22 -1.32
C ILE A 65 8.80 23.77 -1.80
N LYS A 66 9.98 23.16 -1.86
CA LYS A 66 10.21 21.78 -2.30
C LYS A 66 10.69 20.89 -1.16
N LEU A 67 9.92 20.84 -0.09
CA LEU A 67 10.29 20.10 1.12
C LEU A 67 10.53 18.60 0.87
N SER A 68 9.76 17.99 -0.05
CA SER A 68 9.88 16.57 -0.43
C SER A 68 11.23 16.18 -1.05
N VAL A 69 12.01 17.15 -1.55
CA VAL A 69 13.36 16.89 -2.08
C VAL A 69 14.37 16.67 -0.95
N ALA A 70 14.23 17.41 0.15
CA ALA A 70 15.15 17.34 1.28
C ALA A 70 14.72 16.33 2.35
N VAL A 71 13.41 16.09 2.49
CA VAL A 71 12.81 15.25 3.52
C VAL A 71 12.09 14.06 2.87
N SER A 72 12.49 12.85 3.21
CA SER A 72 11.87 11.62 2.70
C SER A 72 10.45 11.39 3.25
N ASP A 73 10.21 11.85 4.48
CA ASP A 73 8.90 11.80 5.14
C ASP A 73 8.49 13.20 5.61
N MET A 74 7.63 13.82 4.82
CA MET A 74 7.15 15.19 5.08
C MET A 74 6.21 15.26 6.31
N LEU A 75 5.53 14.18 6.63
CA LEU A 75 4.66 14.08 7.81
C LEU A 75 5.36 13.53 9.05
N GLY A 76 6.64 13.23 8.96
CA GLY A 76 7.47 12.88 10.11
C GLY A 76 7.62 14.05 11.09
N VAL A 77 8.25 13.79 12.24
CA VAL A 77 8.37 14.76 13.35
C VAL A 77 8.92 16.11 12.91
N SER A 78 10.03 16.11 12.14
CA SER A 78 10.65 17.37 11.67
C SER A 78 9.77 18.08 10.64
N GLY A 79 9.21 17.36 9.67
CA GLY A 79 8.36 17.95 8.63
C GLY A 79 7.10 18.60 9.22
N LYS A 80 6.43 17.94 10.16
CA LYS A 80 5.26 18.51 10.86
C LYS A 80 5.60 19.75 11.66
N LEU A 81 6.75 19.77 12.34
CA LEU A 81 7.18 20.96 13.07
C LEU A 81 7.43 22.14 12.14
N MET A 82 8.08 21.89 10.98
CA MET A 82 8.29 22.92 9.96
C MET A 82 6.96 23.43 9.37
N LEU A 83 6.04 22.50 9.00
CA LEU A 83 4.74 22.88 8.48
C LEU A 83 3.90 23.68 9.46
N LYS A 84 3.87 23.27 10.75
CA LYS A 84 3.20 24.03 11.82
C LYS A 84 3.84 25.41 12.05
N ALA A 85 5.15 25.53 11.90
CA ALA A 85 5.83 26.80 12.01
C ALA A 85 5.48 27.74 10.84
N ILE A 86 5.41 27.22 9.61
CA ILE A 86 4.97 27.97 8.41
C ILE A 86 3.54 28.50 8.62
N VAL A 87 2.63 27.66 9.10
CA VAL A 87 1.26 28.06 9.40
C VAL A 87 1.19 29.19 10.44
N ARG A 88 2.09 29.16 11.43
CA ARG A 88 2.19 30.21 12.47
C ARG A 88 2.84 31.52 12.00
N GLY A 89 3.21 31.61 10.73
CA GLY A 89 3.81 32.82 10.14
C GLY A 89 5.33 32.86 10.14
N GLN A 90 6.00 31.75 10.41
CA GLN A 90 7.46 31.65 10.27
C GLN A 90 7.82 31.39 8.82
N ASP A 91 8.49 32.36 8.19
CA ASP A 91 8.88 32.30 6.77
C ASP A 91 10.40 32.25 6.57
N ASP A 92 11.19 32.43 7.64
CA ASP A 92 12.65 32.36 7.53
C ASP A 92 13.13 30.91 7.34
N PRO A 93 13.75 30.60 6.18
CA PRO A 93 14.23 29.24 5.89
C PRO A 93 15.26 28.72 6.88
N GLY A 94 16.10 29.59 7.42
CA GLY A 94 17.12 29.22 8.42
C GLY A 94 16.49 28.75 9.72
N TRP A 95 15.48 29.50 10.20
CA TRP A 95 14.71 29.15 11.39
C TRP A 95 13.90 27.85 11.19
N LEU A 96 13.28 27.69 10.03
CA LEU A 96 12.54 26.46 9.68
C LEU A 96 13.47 25.25 9.65
N ALA A 97 14.69 25.40 9.12
CA ALA A 97 15.67 24.32 9.09
C ALA A 97 16.15 23.90 10.49
N ASP A 98 16.07 24.74 11.50
CA ASP A 98 16.44 24.41 12.89
C ASP A 98 15.48 23.41 13.56
N TYR A 99 14.26 23.22 13.01
CA TYR A 99 13.37 22.14 13.41
C TYR A 99 13.83 20.76 12.96
N ALA A 100 14.89 20.65 12.15
CA ALA A 100 15.44 19.38 11.71
C ALA A 100 15.95 18.55 12.90
N ARG A 101 15.53 17.30 12.97
CA ARG A 101 15.93 16.33 14.00
C ARG A 101 16.62 15.12 13.38
N GLY A 102 17.44 14.45 14.19
CA GLY A 102 18.12 13.22 13.78
C GLY A 102 19.03 13.44 12.56
N SER A 103 18.92 12.58 11.56
CA SER A 103 19.74 12.62 10.34
C SER A 103 19.50 13.86 9.46
N LEU A 104 18.35 14.53 9.60
CA LEU A 104 18.06 15.74 8.83
C LEU A 104 18.93 16.94 9.24
N ARG A 105 19.53 16.93 10.43
CA ARG A 105 20.45 18.01 10.86
C ARG A 105 21.67 18.15 9.95
N SER A 106 22.15 17.03 9.40
CA SER A 106 23.29 17.07 8.46
C SER A 106 22.92 17.70 7.12
N LYS A 107 21.62 17.76 6.78
CA LYS A 107 21.07 18.31 5.53
C LYS A 107 20.53 19.74 5.69
N ARG A 108 20.96 20.47 6.74
CA ARG A 108 20.44 21.82 7.04
C ARG A 108 20.48 22.75 5.84
N LYS A 109 21.59 22.81 5.10
CA LYS A 109 21.74 23.68 3.93
C LYS A 109 20.79 23.32 2.79
N GLU A 110 20.56 22.01 2.59
CA GLU A 110 19.58 21.53 1.60
C GLU A 110 18.15 21.90 2.01
N LEU A 111 17.85 21.84 3.32
CA LEU A 111 16.57 22.23 3.89
C LEU A 111 16.34 23.75 3.76
N GLU A 112 17.32 24.59 4.04
CA GLU A 112 17.22 26.03 3.86
C GLU A 112 16.89 26.38 2.40
N LEU A 113 17.55 25.75 1.44
CA LEU A 113 17.26 25.94 0.03
C LEU A 113 15.87 25.41 -0.37
N ALA A 114 15.47 24.27 0.17
CA ALA A 114 14.17 23.66 -0.12
C ALA A 114 12.99 24.46 0.49
N LEU A 115 13.22 25.16 1.59
CA LEU A 115 12.23 25.98 2.30
C LEU A 115 12.21 27.45 1.81
N ALA A 116 13.15 27.84 0.96
CA ALA A 116 13.21 29.18 0.38
C ALA A 116 12.07 29.39 -0.63
N GLY A 117 10.91 29.80 -0.14
CA GLY A 117 9.70 30.04 -0.91
C GLY A 117 8.99 31.32 -0.47
N LYS A 118 7.87 31.62 -1.11
CA LYS A 118 7.01 32.75 -0.76
C LYS A 118 5.66 32.25 -0.26
N VAL A 119 5.47 32.22 1.05
CA VAL A 119 4.23 31.80 1.68
C VAL A 119 3.30 32.99 1.80
N THR A 120 2.06 32.82 1.34
CA THR A 120 0.96 33.79 1.51
C THR A 120 0.01 33.33 2.60
N ASP A 121 -0.86 34.22 3.08
CA ASP A 121 -1.89 33.87 4.08
C ASP A 121 -2.86 32.80 3.52
N GLN A 122 -3.11 32.80 2.23
CA GLN A 122 -3.90 31.75 1.57
C GLN A 122 -3.21 30.39 1.69
N HIS A 123 -1.87 30.33 1.48
CA HIS A 123 -1.13 29.06 1.63
C HIS A 123 -1.17 28.58 3.08
N ARG A 124 -1.03 29.47 4.08
CA ARG A 124 -1.11 29.11 5.50
C ARG A 124 -2.48 28.54 5.86
N PHE A 125 -3.56 29.19 5.39
CA PHE A 125 -4.91 28.70 5.60
C PHE A 125 -5.10 27.30 5.00
N LEU A 126 -4.70 27.08 3.74
CA LEU A 126 -4.83 25.78 3.08
C LEU A 126 -3.98 24.68 3.76
N LEU A 127 -2.78 25.04 4.24
CA LEU A 127 -1.93 24.12 5.00
C LEU A 127 -2.57 23.72 6.33
N GLN A 128 -3.19 24.67 7.06
CA GLN A 128 -3.90 24.39 8.31
C GLN A 128 -5.06 23.40 8.06
N GLU A 129 -5.89 23.67 7.05
CA GLU A 129 -7.02 22.83 6.67
C GLU A 129 -6.59 21.40 6.26
N CYS A 130 -5.34 21.23 5.79
CA CYS A 130 -4.79 19.93 5.47
C CYS A 130 -4.14 19.26 6.69
N LEU A 131 -3.55 20.00 7.62
CA LEU A 131 -2.86 19.43 8.80
C LEU A 131 -3.84 18.87 9.84
N ASP A 132 -4.97 19.51 10.06
CA ASP A 132 -5.97 19.07 11.03
C ASP A 132 -6.51 17.65 10.74
N PRO A 133 -6.91 17.31 9.49
CA PRO A 133 -7.34 15.96 9.17
C PRO A 133 -6.24 14.90 9.36
N ILE A 134 -4.97 15.25 9.17
CA ILE A 134 -3.86 14.30 9.33
C ILE A 134 -3.75 13.79 10.75
N GLU A 135 -3.77 14.66 11.74
CA GLU A 135 -3.70 14.27 13.15
C GLU A 135 -4.85 13.33 13.53
N PHE A 136 -6.04 13.60 13.00
CA PHE A 136 -7.19 12.74 13.21
C PHE A 136 -7.04 11.36 12.54
N LEU A 137 -6.53 11.31 11.30
CA LEU A 137 -6.30 10.07 10.56
C LEU A 137 -5.21 9.22 11.21
N GLU A 138 -4.10 9.82 11.64
CA GLU A 138 -3.04 9.15 12.39
C GLU A 138 -3.57 8.53 13.69
N GLY A 139 -4.40 9.27 14.43
CA GLY A 139 -5.06 8.75 15.61
C GLY A 139 -5.97 7.57 15.32
N LYS A 140 -6.65 7.54 14.16
CA LYS A 140 -7.43 6.38 13.71
C LYS A 140 -6.55 5.19 13.38
N VAL A 141 -5.46 5.41 12.64
CA VAL A 141 -4.50 4.34 12.29
C VAL A 141 -3.94 3.72 13.56
N ALA A 142 -3.45 4.53 14.49
CA ALA A 142 -2.90 4.06 15.76
C ALA A 142 -3.90 3.23 16.58
N ARG A 143 -5.18 3.63 16.63
CA ARG A 143 -6.22 2.84 17.31
C ARG A 143 -6.48 1.50 16.63
N LEU A 144 -6.51 1.46 15.28
CA LEU A 144 -6.70 0.22 14.54
C LEU A 144 -5.50 -0.71 14.73
N GLU A 145 -4.28 -0.19 14.65
CA GLU A 145 -3.05 -0.96 14.86
C GLU A 145 -2.97 -1.50 16.29
N GLY A 146 -3.36 -0.71 17.30
CA GLY A 146 -3.45 -1.17 18.69
C GLY A 146 -4.40 -2.38 18.84
N ARG A 147 -5.60 -2.31 18.24
CA ARG A 147 -6.56 -3.42 18.29
C ARG A 147 -6.09 -4.66 17.55
N ILE A 148 -5.45 -4.48 16.39
CA ILE A 148 -4.86 -5.57 15.61
C ILE A 148 -3.73 -6.22 16.43
N GLY A 149 -2.84 -5.42 17.03
CA GLY A 149 -1.74 -5.90 17.85
C GLY A 149 -2.20 -6.68 19.08
N GLU A 150 -3.23 -6.19 19.80
CA GLU A 150 -3.84 -6.90 20.93
C GLU A 150 -4.34 -8.29 20.52
N MET A 151 -5.05 -8.39 19.39
CA MET A 151 -5.59 -9.65 18.90
C MET A 151 -4.50 -10.62 18.44
N LEU A 152 -3.44 -10.10 17.87
CA LEU A 152 -2.31 -10.90 17.34
C LEU A 152 -1.22 -11.19 18.37
N GLN A 153 -1.30 -10.63 19.59
CA GLN A 153 -0.33 -10.87 20.66
C GLN A 153 -0.06 -12.35 20.92
N PRO A 154 -1.06 -13.25 20.97
CA PRO A 154 -0.84 -14.68 21.16
C PRO A 154 -0.03 -15.34 20.03
N HIS A 155 0.05 -14.68 18.88
CA HIS A 155 0.72 -15.17 17.66
C HIS A 155 2.00 -14.40 17.33
N ALA A 156 2.59 -13.71 18.31
CA ALA A 156 3.79 -12.88 18.14
C ALA A 156 4.98 -13.64 17.52
N ASP A 157 5.14 -14.93 17.87
CA ASP A 157 6.20 -15.77 17.30
C ASP A 157 6.01 -16.00 15.79
N LEU A 158 4.77 -16.17 15.35
CA LEU A 158 4.45 -16.32 13.93
C LEU A 158 4.70 -15.02 13.18
N ILE A 159 4.34 -13.88 13.77
CA ILE A 159 4.60 -12.55 13.20
C ILE A 159 6.11 -12.34 13.03
N ARG A 160 6.92 -12.63 14.06
CA ARG A 160 8.39 -12.53 13.98
C ARG A 160 8.98 -13.42 12.88
N ARG A 161 8.46 -14.62 12.70
CA ARG A 161 8.88 -15.52 11.62
C ARG A 161 8.53 -14.97 10.24
N LEU A 162 7.40 -14.31 10.08
CA LEU A 162 6.99 -13.66 8.83
C LEU A 162 7.82 -12.40 8.57
N ASP A 163 8.06 -11.57 9.57
CA ASP A 163 8.89 -10.36 9.49
C ASP A 163 10.35 -10.66 9.13
N ALA A 164 10.86 -11.84 9.52
CA ALA A 164 12.19 -12.31 9.10
C ALA A 164 12.32 -12.54 7.58
N ILE A 165 11.20 -12.59 6.85
CA ILE A 165 11.19 -12.72 5.40
C ILE A 165 11.47 -11.36 4.78
N ALA A 166 12.49 -11.26 3.94
CA ALA A 166 12.88 -10.00 3.29
C ALA A 166 11.71 -9.38 2.51
N GLY A 167 11.32 -8.16 2.92
CA GLY A 167 10.22 -7.40 2.30
C GLY A 167 8.84 -7.66 2.90
N VAL A 168 8.74 -8.44 3.96
CA VAL A 168 7.55 -8.56 4.80
C VAL A 168 7.82 -7.77 6.07
N ASP A 169 7.09 -6.70 6.28
CA ASP A 169 7.06 -5.94 7.52
C ASP A 169 5.93 -6.44 8.43
N GLU A 170 5.90 -5.99 9.66
CA GLU A 170 4.90 -6.38 10.66
C GLU A 170 3.47 -6.15 10.16
N ILE A 171 3.21 -5.02 9.50
CA ILE A 171 1.90 -4.70 8.94
C ILE A 171 1.51 -5.66 7.81
N THR A 172 2.47 -6.04 6.99
CA THR A 172 2.26 -7.05 5.94
C THR A 172 2.00 -8.42 6.57
N ALA A 173 2.72 -8.80 7.63
CA ALA A 173 2.49 -10.04 8.37
C ALA A 173 1.07 -10.08 8.96
N TRP A 174 0.60 -9.00 9.60
CA TRP A 174 -0.78 -8.88 10.10
C TRP A 174 -1.82 -9.09 8.99
N THR A 175 -1.58 -8.45 7.85
CA THR A 175 -2.48 -8.56 6.68
C THR A 175 -2.50 -9.99 6.13
N LEU A 176 -1.35 -10.65 6.06
CA LEU A 176 -1.24 -12.03 5.63
C LEU A 176 -2.02 -12.96 6.56
N LEU A 177 -1.83 -12.84 7.88
CA LEU A 177 -2.54 -13.64 8.86
C LEU A 177 -4.05 -13.41 8.82
N ALA A 178 -4.50 -12.17 8.62
CA ALA A 178 -5.90 -11.83 8.48
C ALA A 178 -6.56 -12.48 7.24
N GLU A 179 -5.85 -12.53 6.13
CA GLU A 179 -6.41 -13.06 4.87
C GLU A 179 -6.25 -14.58 4.74
N ILE A 180 -5.13 -15.15 5.14
CA ILE A 180 -4.85 -16.59 5.03
C ILE A 180 -5.48 -17.34 6.22
N GLY A 181 -5.46 -16.75 7.41
CA GLY A 181 -5.79 -17.39 8.66
C GLY A 181 -4.58 -18.05 9.31
N LEU A 182 -4.82 -18.70 10.45
CA LEU A 182 -3.76 -19.34 11.25
C LEU A 182 -3.54 -20.80 10.85
N HIS A 183 -4.54 -21.45 10.23
CA HIS A 183 -4.53 -22.86 9.86
C HIS A 183 -4.25 -23.04 8.36
N MET A 184 -3.06 -23.55 8.06
CA MET A 184 -2.61 -23.77 6.68
C MET A 184 -3.21 -25.03 6.04
N ASP A 185 -3.83 -25.90 6.80
CA ASP A 185 -4.43 -27.17 6.35
C ASP A 185 -5.50 -26.96 5.25
N VAL A 186 -6.13 -25.77 5.27
CA VAL A 186 -7.12 -25.35 4.25
C VAL A 186 -6.52 -25.33 2.84
N PHE A 187 -5.26 -24.96 2.72
CA PHE A 187 -4.59 -24.83 1.41
C PHE A 187 -3.90 -26.11 0.96
N GLN A 188 -3.54 -27.03 1.86
CA GLN A 188 -2.87 -28.30 1.63
C GLN A 188 -1.51 -28.21 0.92
N THR A 189 -1.37 -27.36 -0.13
CA THR A 189 -0.11 -27.17 -0.87
C THR A 189 0.20 -25.70 -1.11
N SER A 190 1.48 -25.38 -1.33
CA SER A 190 1.96 -24.02 -1.65
C SER A 190 1.35 -23.47 -2.95
N GLU A 191 1.11 -24.34 -3.94
CA GLU A 191 0.54 -23.96 -5.22
C GLU A 191 -0.92 -23.52 -5.08
N ARG A 192 -1.69 -24.17 -4.19
CA ARG A 192 -3.08 -23.76 -3.91
C ARG A 192 -3.12 -22.41 -3.21
N LEU A 193 -2.22 -22.16 -2.27
CA LEU A 193 -2.09 -20.86 -1.62
C LEU A 193 -1.69 -19.76 -2.64
N ALA A 194 -0.71 -20.04 -3.50
CA ALA A 194 -0.30 -19.13 -4.55
C ALA A 194 -1.41 -18.83 -5.56
N SER A 195 -2.18 -19.84 -5.93
CA SER A 195 -3.34 -19.70 -6.83
C SER A 195 -4.44 -18.86 -6.16
N TRP A 196 -4.71 -19.10 -4.87
CA TRP A 196 -5.67 -18.31 -4.10
C TRP A 196 -5.24 -16.85 -3.98
N GLY A 197 -3.94 -16.60 -3.75
CA GLY A 197 -3.35 -15.25 -3.71
C GLY A 197 -3.26 -14.57 -5.07
N GLY A 198 -3.66 -15.22 -6.16
CA GLY A 198 -3.55 -14.69 -7.52
C GLY A 198 -2.13 -14.68 -8.08
N CYS A 199 -1.19 -15.30 -7.40
CA CYS A 199 0.21 -15.44 -7.80
C CYS A 199 0.41 -16.72 -8.64
N VAL A 200 -0.26 -16.80 -9.79
CA VAL A 200 -0.07 -17.93 -10.71
C VAL A 200 1.26 -17.69 -11.44
N PRO A 201 2.24 -18.63 -11.35
CA PRO A 201 3.43 -18.51 -12.18
C PRO A 201 2.98 -18.58 -13.65
N ALA A 202 3.51 -17.68 -14.47
CA ALA A 202 3.27 -17.66 -15.92
C ALA A 202 3.99 -18.85 -16.58
N THR A 203 3.58 -20.07 -16.24
CA THR A 203 4.03 -21.30 -16.89
C THR A 203 3.02 -21.68 -17.95
N GLY A 204 3.33 -21.33 -19.19
CA GLY A 204 2.78 -21.96 -20.40
C GLY A 204 1.36 -21.57 -20.74
N LYS A 205 1.20 -21.00 -21.93
CA LYS A 205 0.05 -21.02 -22.84
C LYS A 205 -1.30 -21.45 -22.23
N VAL A 206 -1.87 -20.65 -21.36
CA VAL A 206 -3.30 -20.70 -21.13
C VAL A 206 -3.93 -19.90 -22.27
N ARG A 207 -4.53 -20.59 -23.23
CA ARG A 207 -5.43 -20.00 -24.21
C ARG A 207 -6.37 -19.06 -23.46
N ALA A 208 -6.36 -17.79 -23.83
CA ALA A 208 -7.31 -16.80 -23.35
C ALA A 208 -8.72 -17.18 -23.90
N SER A 209 -9.37 -18.10 -23.24
CA SER A 209 -10.77 -18.33 -23.40
C SER A 209 -11.39 -18.39 -22.02
N ALA A 210 -12.38 -17.60 -21.87
CA ALA A 210 -13.26 -17.48 -20.73
C ALA A 210 -12.82 -16.46 -19.65
N ALA A 211 -13.76 -15.60 -19.38
CA ALA A 211 -13.88 -14.68 -18.30
C ALA A 211 -13.24 -15.21 -17.00
N ALA A 212 -11.97 -14.97 -16.81
CA ALA A 212 -11.33 -15.20 -15.55
C ALA A 212 -12.08 -14.37 -14.52
N ALA A 213 -12.71 -15.03 -13.57
CA ALA A 213 -13.40 -14.43 -12.45
C ALA A 213 -12.49 -13.33 -11.90
N ARG A 214 -12.95 -12.08 -11.97
CA ARG A 214 -12.25 -10.95 -11.37
C ARG A 214 -12.13 -11.26 -9.88
N PRO A 215 -10.92 -11.33 -9.29
CA PRO A 215 -10.82 -11.42 -7.85
C PRO A 215 -11.61 -10.25 -7.28
N ALA A 216 -12.41 -10.50 -6.26
CA ALA A 216 -13.21 -9.46 -5.62
C ALA A 216 -12.32 -8.23 -5.38
N ARG A 217 -12.81 -7.03 -5.68
CA ARG A 217 -12.03 -5.76 -5.66
C ARG A 217 -11.20 -5.54 -4.38
N ALA A 218 -11.60 -6.18 -3.27
CA ALA A 218 -10.89 -6.14 -2.00
C ALA A 218 -9.56 -6.91 -1.99
N THR A 219 -9.46 -8.02 -2.74
CA THR A 219 -8.26 -8.87 -2.77
C THR A 219 -7.17 -8.35 -3.72
N ALA A 220 -7.51 -7.49 -4.68
CA ALA A 220 -6.54 -6.97 -5.66
C ALA A 220 -5.41 -6.16 -5.01
N GLY A 221 -5.69 -5.34 -4.00
CA GLY A 221 -4.68 -4.57 -3.26
C GLY A 221 -3.75 -5.44 -2.41
N TYR A 222 -4.29 -6.54 -1.86
CA TYR A 222 -3.54 -7.49 -1.05
C TYR A 222 -2.71 -8.43 -1.90
N ALA A 223 -3.26 -8.90 -3.03
CA ALA A 223 -2.52 -9.68 -4.01
C ALA A 223 -1.30 -8.91 -4.55
N ALA A 224 -1.41 -7.59 -4.77
CA ALA A 224 -0.30 -6.76 -5.19
C ALA A 224 0.82 -6.69 -4.13
N ARG A 225 0.50 -6.56 -2.84
CA ARG A 225 1.50 -6.59 -1.75
C ARG A 225 2.16 -7.95 -1.61
N TRP A 226 1.36 -9.02 -1.71
CA TRP A 226 1.87 -10.40 -1.71
C TRP A 226 2.80 -10.66 -2.89
N CYS A 227 2.42 -10.29 -4.12
CA CYS A 227 3.25 -10.42 -5.30
C CYS A 227 4.55 -9.62 -5.19
N ASN A 228 4.53 -8.43 -4.57
CA ASN A 228 5.73 -7.64 -4.32
C ASN A 228 6.65 -8.28 -3.28
N ALA A 229 6.11 -8.85 -2.20
CA ALA A 229 6.88 -9.58 -1.20
C ALA A 229 7.45 -10.87 -1.78
N ALA A 230 6.64 -11.68 -2.45
CA ALA A 230 7.04 -12.91 -3.12
C ALA A 230 8.02 -12.68 -4.28
N GLY A 231 7.88 -11.55 -5.00
CA GLY A 231 8.80 -11.15 -6.07
C GLY A 231 10.21 -10.83 -5.59
N ARG A 232 10.38 -10.36 -4.36
CA ARG A 232 11.70 -10.10 -3.76
C ARG A 232 12.41 -11.37 -3.29
N LEU A 233 11.66 -12.42 -2.99
CA LEU A 233 12.20 -13.73 -2.57
C LEU A 233 12.76 -14.57 -3.73
N ARG A 234 12.34 -14.29 -4.96
CA ARG A 234 12.88 -14.90 -6.17
C ARG A 234 13.75 -13.88 -6.90
N GLY A 235 15.03 -14.08 -7.01
CA GLY A 235 15.97 -13.21 -7.73
C GLY A 235 15.49 -12.75 -9.14
N PRO A 236 16.31 -12.11 -9.98
CA PRO A 236 15.93 -11.19 -11.06
C PRO A 236 15.12 -11.75 -12.25
N ARG A 237 14.48 -12.92 -12.11
CA ARG A 237 13.66 -13.57 -13.17
C ARG A 237 12.15 -13.60 -12.88
N THR A 238 11.64 -12.84 -11.93
CA THR A 238 10.20 -12.78 -11.69
C THR A 238 9.57 -11.77 -12.64
N VAL A 239 8.83 -12.26 -13.61
CA VAL A 239 7.93 -11.45 -14.43
C VAL A 239 6.87 -10.89 -13.47
N ILE A 240 6.91 -9.57 -13.25
CA ILE A 240 5.87 -8.84 -12.53
C ILE A 240 4.56 -9.08 -13.29
N CYS A 241 3.56 -9.58 -12.57
CA CYS A 241 2.22 -9.74 -13.14
C CYS A 241 1.68 -8.36 -13.52
N ASP A 242 1.67 -8.02 -14.81
CA ASP A 242 1.21 -6.74 -15.36
C ASP A 242 -0.24 -6.37 -14.95
N ARG A 243 -1.00 -7.32 -14.40
CA ARG A 243 -2.35 -7.11 -13.89
C ARG A 243 -2.43 -6.45 -12.51
N CYS A 244 -1.35 -6.53 -11.71
CA CYS A 244 -1.32 -5.89 -10.38
C CYS A 244 -0.89 -4.43 -10.45
N SER A 245 -0.29 -4.00 -11.55
CA SER A 245 0.24 -2.64 -11.76
C SER A 245 -0.72 -1.68 -12.46
N GLY A 246 -2.00 -1.97 -12.54
CA GLY A 246 -3.02 -1.12 -13.15
C GLY A 246 -3.20 0.22 -12.44
N GLY A 247 -2.21 1.11 -12.55
CA GLY A 247 -2.25 2.46 -11.99
C GLY A 247 -0.96 3.27 -12.12
N LEU A 248 0.17 2.64 -12.40
CA LEU A 248 1.42 3.37 -12.60
C LEU A 248 1.69 3.52 -14.10
N ARG A 249 1.55 4.75 -14.61
CA ARG A 249 1.92 5.12 -15.98
C ARG A 249 3.36 4.69 -16.25
N ALA A 250 3.54 3.77 -17.18
CA ALA A 250 4.83 3.39 -17.71
C ALA A 250 5.54 4.62 -18.30
N GLY A 251 6.54 5.12 -17.59
CA GLY A 251 7.52 6.04 -18.14
C GLY A 251 8.23 5.33 -19.30
N LYS A 252 8.19 5.94 -20.49
CA LYS A 252 8.86 5.45 -21.71
C LYS A 252 10.33 5.18 -21.40
N ALA A 253 10.71 3.92 -21.29
CA ALA A 253 12.10 3.50 -21.33
C ALA A 253 12.65 3.83 -22.73
N ARG A 254 13.50 4.83 -22.81
CA ARG A 254 14.31 5.10 -24.02
C ARG A 254 15.15 3.86 -24.30
N ARG A 255 14.88 3.20 -25.42
CA ARG A 255 15.79 2.19 -26.01
C ARG A 255 17.14 2.86 -26.23
N ARG A 256 18.13 2.47 -25.46
CA ARG A 256 19.55 2.75 -25.79
C ARG A 256 19.91 1.85 -26.96
N GLN A 257 20.27 2.46 -28.08
CA GLN A 257 20.87 1.78 -29.23
C GLN A 257 22.21 1.16 -28.78
N PRO A 258 22.57 -0.03 -29.26
CA PRO A 258 23.91 -0.58 -29.03
C PRO A 258 24.92 0.21 -29.80
N LEU A 259 25.97 0.66 -29.13
CA LEU A 259 27.16 1.25 -29.74
C LEU A 259 27.80 0.21 -30.65
N ARG A 260 27.85 0.52 -31.97
CA ARG A 260 28.63 -0.20 -32.95
C ARG A 260 30.12 0.12 -32.71
N TRP A 261 30.87 -0.88 -32.32
CA TRP A 261 32.33 -0.82 -32.38
C TRP A 261 32.76 -1.02 -33.84
N GLY A 262 33.32 0.03 -34.43
CA GLY A 262 34.01 -0.06 -35.72
C GLY A 262 35.35 -0.79 -35.51
N THR A 263 35.53 -1.85 -36.24
CA THR A 263 36.84 -2.44 -36.52
C THR A 263 37.47 -1.61 -37.67
N GLU A 264 38.49 -0.85 -37.37
CA GLU A 264 39.43 -0.37 -38.37
C GLU A 264 40.72 -1.18 -38.25
N SER A 265 41.04 -1.76 -39.38
CA SER A 265 42.30 -2.43 -39.71
C SER A 265 43.48 -1.50 -39.83
#